data_eca656e8b0d47d74a4b24538c9f15020
#
_entry.id   eca656e8b0d47d74a4b24538c9f15020
#
_cell.length_a   1.000
_cell.length_b   1.000
_cell.length_c   1.000
_cell.angle_alpha   90.00
_cell.angle_beta   90.00
_cell.angle_gamma   90.00
#
_symmetry.space_group_name_H-M   'P 1'
#
loop_
_entity.id
_entity.type
_entity.pdbx_description
1 polymer ?
#
loop_
_entity_poly.entity_id
_entity_poly.type
_entity_poly.pdbx_seq_one_letter_code
_entity_poly.pdbx_strand_id
1 'polypeptide(L)'
;VLMIDKNRPEIKFVSPVSGEVTAVNRGEKRKVLSVVVKPEAQIEYEDFGKKNVASLKREEVKEAILHAGMWPFIKQRPYDIVASPADEPRDIFVSAFYSAPLAPNFDFVVKGQEVDFQTGLDALAKLTDGKVYVGIRKGSSVSVKGVETVEVEGPHPAANVGVQINHIKPINKGEVVWTVNPADVIVIGRLFNKGIADFSRLVVITGSETTERGYVKAIAGCTIASLVDGKIMRGNEDIRIISGNVLTGTKVEKNDYLGAYDNQITVIPEGDETHDFFGWATPGFGKFSVSHSFPAWLMGKNKEYVIDARIKGGKRAMIMSNEYDSVFPMDIMPEYLLKAIIAFDIDKMENLGIYEVAPED
;
A
#
# COMPACT_ATOMS: atom_id res chain seq x y z
N VAL A 1 19.41 -11.81 7.70
CA VAL A 1 18.38 -11.40 8.68
C VAL A 1 18.85 -10.13 9.38
N LEU A 2 18.05 -9.06 9.35
CA LEU A 2 18.32 -7.79 10.01
C LEU A 2 17.68 -7.73 11.41
N MET A 3 16.47 -8.24 11.53
CA MET A 3 15.73 -8.31 12.80
C MET A 3 14.67 -9.42 12.74
N ILE A 4 14.14 -9.75 13.88
CA ILE A 4 13.03 -10.70 14.05
C ILE A 4 11.91 -10.06 14.86
N ASP A 5 10.69 -10.54 14.69
CA ASP A 5 9.59 -10.16 15.58
C ASP A 5 9.85 -10.75 16.97
N LYS A 6 9.75 -9.91 18.01
CA LYS A 6 10.04 -10.33 19.39
C LYS A 6 9.07 -11.39 19.90
N ASN A 7 7.82 -11.31 19.50
CA ASN A 7 6.75 -12.20 19.97
C ASN A 7 6.59 -13.43 19.08
N ARG A 8 7.08 -13.34 17.83
CA ARG A 8 7.00 -14.39 16.80
C ARG A 8 8.35 -14.49 16.09
N PRO A 9 9.38 -15.09 16.74
CA PRO A 9 10.76 -15.11 16.25
C PRO A 9 10.95 -15.78 14.88
N GLU A 10 10.00 -16.58 14.44
CA GLU A 10 9.95 -17.18 13.11
C GLU A 10 9.75 -16.14 12.00
N ILE A 11 9.17 -14.97 12.32
CA ILE A 11 9.02 -13.85 11.39
C ILE A 11 10.32 -13.06 11.33
N LYS A 12 11.00 -13.17 10.20
CA LYS A 12 12.27 -12.52 9.93
C LYS A 12 12.08 -11.32 9.02
N PHE A 13 12.82 -10.25 9.30
CA PHE A 13 13.00 -9.13 8.40
C PHE A 13 14.41 -9.20 7.85
N VAL A 14 14.52 -9.34 6.54
CA VAL A 14 15.80 -9.59 5.86
C VAL A 14 16.27 -8.36 5.11
N SER A 15 17.56 -8.32 4.80
CA SER A 15 18.12 -7.31 3.90
C SER A 15 17.64 -7.56 2.47
N PRO A 16 17.16 -6.54 1.76
CA PRO A 16 16.82 -6.66 0.34
C PRO A 16 18.05 -6.69 -0.58
N VAL A 17 19.24 -6.47 -0.03
CA VAL A 17 20.53 -6.43 -0.77
C VAL A 17 21.63 -7.12 0.04
N SER A 18 22.64 -7.64 -0.65
CA SER A 18 23.92 -7.98 -0.01
C SER A 18 24.69 -6.71 0.32
N GLY A 19 25.40 -6.71 1.45
CA GLY A 19 26.16 -5.52 1.87
C GLY A 19 26.42 -5.48 3.36
N GLU A 20 26.87 -4.33 3.83
CA GLU A 20 27.25 -4.07 5.21
C GLU A 20 26.22 -3.19 5.93
N VAL A 21 25.84 -3.58 7.14
CA VAL A 21 24.99 -2.72 8.00
C VAL A 21 25.84 -1.56 8.51
N THR A 22 25.49 -0.35 8.05
CA THR A 22 26.21 0.88 8.41
C THR A 22 25.60 1.63 9.57
N ALA A 23 24.28 1.49 9.78
CA ALA A 23 23.58 2.16 10.87
C ALA A 23 22.34 1.38 11.32
N VAL A 24 22.02 1.47 12.60
CA VAL A 24 20.75 1.05 13.20
C VAL A 24 20.16 2.26 13.92
N ASN A 25 19.24 2.93 13.28
CA ASN A 25 18.58 4.11 13.83
C ASN A 25 17.50 3.71 14.81
N ARG A 26 17.52 4.34 15.99
CA ARG A 26 16.58 4.05 17.07
C ARG A 26 15.87 5.32 17.53
N GLY A 27 14.58 5.21 17.72
CA GLY A 27 13.75 6.24 18.33
C GLY A 27 13.58 6.05 19.83
N GLU A 28 12.55 6.70 20.36
CA GLU A 28 12.18 6.59 21.77
C GLU A 28 12.02 5.12 22.22
N LYS A 29 12.31 4.86 23.49
CA LYS A 29 12.25 3.52 24.10
C LYS A 29 13.04 2.46 23.30
N ARG A 30 14.09 2.85 22.59
CA ARG A 30 14.95 1.98 21.75
C ARG A 30 14.21 1.30 20.58
N LYS A 31 13.04 1.81 20.15
CA LYS A 31 12.33 1.34 18.97
C LYS A 31 13.26 1.44 17.75
N VAL A 32 13.46 0.35 17.02
CA VAL A 32 14.20 0.39 15.75
C VAL A 32 13.35 1.14 14.73
N LEU A 33 13.90 2.22 14.18
CA LEU A 33 13.27 3.03 13.14
C LEU A 33 13.72 2.59 11.75
N SER A 34 15.02 2.35 11.59
CA SER A 34 15.57 1.85 10.33
C SER A 34 16.87 1.10 10.56
N VAL A 35 17.19 0.18 9.65
CA VAL A 35 18.48 -0.49 9.54
C VAL A 35 19.03 -0.12 8.17
N VAL A 36 20.15 0.58 8.13
CA VAL A 36 20.77 1.06 6.89
C VAL A 36 21.83 0.06 6.45
N VAL A 37 21.69 -0.41 5.22
CA VAL A 37 22.63 -1.34 4.60
C VAL A 37 23.27 -0.64 3.40
N LYS A 38 24.61 -0.58 3.38
CA LYS A 38 25.37 -0.15 2.20
C LYS A 38 25.48 -1.35 1.26
N PRO A 39 24.88 -1.28 0.06
CA PRO A 39 24.89 -2.41 -0.86
C PRO A 39 26.28 -2.63 -1.45
N GLU A 40 26.58 -3.88 -1.79
CA GLU A 40 27.70 -4.23 -2.63
C GLU A 40 27.47 -3.80 -4.08
N ALA A 41 28.55 -3.65 -4.84
CA ALA A 41 28.47 -3.26 -6.26
C ALA A 41 27.70 -4.29 -7.10
N GLN A 42 27.82 -5.57 -6.74
CA GLN A 42 27.05 -6.66 -7.30
C GLN A 42 26.29 -7.34 -6.18
N ILE A 43 24.95 -7.33 -6.29
CA ILE A 43 24.08 -7.93 -5.28
C ILE A 43 24.14 -9.45 -5.42
N GLU A 44 24.50 -10.12 -4.33
CA GLU A 44 24.43 -11.56 -4.19
C GLU A 44 23.14 -11.96 -3.47
N TYR A 45 22.56 -13.07 -3.90
CA TYR A 45 21.33 -13.61 -3.31
C TYR A 45 21.62 -14.95 -2.64
N GLU A 46 20.96 -15.17 -1.51
CA GLU A 46 20.89 -16.50 -0.92
C GLU A 46 20.04 -17.41 -1.83
N ASP A 47 20.54 -18.62 -2.10
CA ASP A 47 19.84 -19.62 -2.90
C ASP A 47 18.92 -20.47 -2.02
N PHE A 48 17.60 -20.26 -2.14
CA PHE A 48 16.57 -21.06 -1.47
C PHE A 48 16.13 -22.27 -2.30
N GLY A 49 16.67 -22.43 -3.50
CA GLY A 49 16.30 -23.45 -4.47
C GLY A 49 14.93 -23.21 -5.12
N LYS A 50 14.87 -23.45 -6.43
CA LYS A 50 13.59 -23.40 -7.17
C LYS A 50 12.67 -24.52 -6.71
N LYS A 51 11.38 -24.21 -6.53
CA LYS A 51 10.40 -25.18 -6.05
C LYS A 51 9.11 -25.06 -6.89
N ASN A 52 8.56 -26.21 -7.28
CA ASN A 52 7.25 -26.23 -7.93
C ASN A 52 6.17 -26.21 -6.85
N VAL A 53 5.44 -25.09 -6.73
CA VAL A 53 4.37 -24.89 -5.74
C VAL A 53 3.31 -26.00 -5.79
N ALA A 54 2.99 -26.52 -6.99
CA ALA A 54 1.96 -27.53 -7.14
C ALA A 54 2.28 -28.83 -6.35
N SER A 55 3.57 -29.17 -6.21
CA SER A 55 4.03 -30.36 -5.49
C SER A 55 4.22 -30.14 -3.98
N LEU A 56 4.17 -28.89 -3.50
CA LEU A 56 4.42 -28.55 -2.10
C LEU A 56 3.15 -28.70 -1.25
N LYS A 57 3.37 -29.07 0.01
CA LYS A 57 2.34 -29.01 1.06
C LYS A 57 2.30 -27.60 1.67
N ARG A 58 1.23 -27.29 2.41
CA ARG A 58 1.05 -26.01 3.12
C ARG A 58 2.25 -25.60 3.95
N GLU A 59 2.72 -26.52 4.81
CA GLU A 59 3.83 -26.23 5.71
C GLU A 59 5.13 -25.95 4.96
N GLU A 60 5.38 -26.60 3.85
CA GLU A 60 6.58 -26.38 3.02
C GLU A 60 6.54 -25.01 2.34
N VAL A 61 5.37 -24.56 1.90
CA VAL A 61 5.15 -23.21 1.33
C VAL A 61 5.34 -22.15 2.42
N LYS A 62 4.71 -22.34 3.57
CA LYS A 62 4.81 -21.46 4.74
C LYS A 62 6.25 -21.31 5.21
N GLU A 63 6.95 -22.42 5.37
CA GLU A 63 8.37 -22.45 5.78
C GLU A 63 9.27 -21.75 4.77
N ALA A 64 9.04 -21.94 3.47
CA ALA A 64 9.79 -21.27 2.41
C ALA A 64 9.64 -19.74 2.48
N ILE A 65 8.42 -19.25 2.64
CA ILE A 65 8.12 -17.80 2.74
C ILE A 65 8.72 -17.20 4.03
N LEU A 66 8.61 -17.90 5.16
CA LEU A 66 9.21 -17.50 6.44
C LEU A 66 10.73 -17.45 6.36
N HIS A 67 11.34 -18.50 5.79
CA HIS A 67 12.80 -18.60 5.69
C HIS A 67 13.38 -17.53 4.78
N ALA A 68 12.70 -17.19 3.68
CA ALA A 68 13.10 -16.13 2.77
C ALA A 68 12.83 -14.71 3.32
N GLY A 69 12.20 -14.57 4.50
CA GLY A 69 11.87 -13.28 5.11
C GLY A 69 10.78 -12.51 4.38
N MET A 70 9.92 -13.19 3.62
CA MET A 70 8.82 -12.58 2.87
C MET A 70 7.49 -12.60 3.62
N TRP A 71 7.44 -13.26 4.78
CA TRP A 71 6.22 -13.35 5.60
C TRP A 71 5.62 -11.98 5.97
N PRO A 72 6.41 -10.92 6.25
CA PRO A 72 5.86 -9.60 6.52
C PRO A 72 5.01 -8.98 5.42
N PHE A 73 5.05 -9.50 4.19
CA PHE A 73 4.16 -9.08 3.10
C PHE A 73 2.73 -9.64 3.22
N ILE A 74 2.53 -10.64 4.07
CA ILE A 74 1.22 -11.19 4.37
C ILE A 74 0.69 -10.47 5.60
N LYS A 75 -0.38 -9.71 5.42
CA LYS A 75 -1.07 -9.02 6.50
C LYS A 75 -2.35 -9.74 6.87
N GLN A 76 -2.83 -9.53 8.07
CA GLN A 76 -4.12 -10.06 8.52
C GLN A 76 -5.09 -8.95 8.90
N ARG A 77 -6.34 -9.20 8.61
CA ARG A 77 -7.49 -8.46 9.13
C ARG A 77 -8.22 -9.37 10.15
N PRO A 78 -8.74 -8.83 11.22
CA PRO A 78 -8.70 -7.42 11.66
C PRO A 78 -7.29 -6.88 11.93
N TYR A 79 -7.20 -5.56 12.08
CA TYR A 79 -6.06 -4.77 12.56
C TYR A 79 -4.97 -4.43 11.55
N ASP A 80 -4.96 -4.99 10.35
CA ASP A 80 -3.94 -4.77 9.29
C ASP A 80 -2.49 -4.93 9.80
N ILE A 81 -2.25 -5.96 10.58
CA ILE A 81 -0.94 -6.32 11.12
C ILE A 81 -0.31 -7.46 10.31
N VAL A 82 0.98 -7.71 10.50
CA VAL A 82 1.63 -8.90 9.92
C VAL A 82 0.94 -10.17 10.42
N ALA A 83 0.57 -11.04 9.49
CA ALA A 83 -0.16 -12.26 9.79
C ALA A 83 0.59 -13.15 10.77
N SER A 84 -0.15 -13.76 11.70
CA SER A 84 0.40 -14.78 12.60
C SER A 84 0.64 -16.08 11.83
N PRO A 85 1.85 -16.62 11.79
CA PRO A 85 2.09 -17.92 11.16
C PRO A 85 1.38 -19.09 11.83
N ALA A 86 0.92 -18.91 13.07
CA ALA A 86 0.15 -19.91 13.80
C ALA A 86 -1.34 -19.92 13.45
N ASP A 87 -1.84 -18.82 12.85
CA ASP A 87 -3.23 -18.69 12.46
C ASP A 87 -3.49 -19.30 11.08
N GLU A 88 -4.70 -19.77 10.87
CA GLU A 88 -5.20 -20.19 9.57
C GLU A 88 -6.24 -19.17 9.09
N PRO A 89 -6.02 -18.52 7.95
CA PRO A 89 -6.98 -17.54 7.47
C PRO A 89 -8.20 -18.23 6.89
N ARG A 90 -9.39 -17.65 7.16
CA ARG A 90 -10.64 -18.08 6.53
C ARG A 90 -10.54 -18.00 5.00
N ASP A 91 -9.99 -16.89 4.50
CA ASP A 91 -9.78 -16.60 3.07
C ASP A 91 -8.56 -15.66 2.92
N ILE A 92 -8.05 -15.54 1.69
CA ILE A 92 -6.97 -14.59 1.36
C ILE A 92 -7.46 -13.66 0.25
N PHE A 93 -7.18 -12.36 0.38
CA PHE A 93 -7.62 -11.34 -0.56
C PHE A 93 -6.42 -10.60 -1.17
N VAL A 94 -6.47 -10.39 -2.48
CA VAL A 94 -5.50 -9.63 -3.27
C VAL A 94 -6.25 -8.63 -4.14
N SER A 95 -6.03 -7.34 -3.94
CA SER A 95 -6.55 -6.33 -4.86
C SER A 95 -5.56 -6.11 -5.99
N ALA A 96 -5.84 -6.67 -7.19
CA ALA A 96 -4.95 -6.60 -8.34
C ALA A 96 -5.14 -5.32 -9.18
N PHE A 97 -5.42 -4.19 -8.52
CA PHE A 97 -5.41 -2.86 -9.10
C PHE A 97 -5.27 -1.80 -8.00
N TYR A 98 -5.08 -0.56 -8.41
CA TYR A 98 -4.99 0.58 -7.49
C TYR A 98 -6.00 1.65 -7.92
N SER A 99 -6.64 2.34 -6.98
CA SER A 99 -7.62 3.39 -7.23
C SER A 99 -7.24 4.74 -6.65
N ALA A 100 -6.20 4.80 -5.82
CA ALA A 100 -5.71 6.05 -5.26
C ALA A 100 -5.24 7.03 -6.36
N PRO A 101 -5.26 8.35 -6.11
CA PRO A 101 -4.78 9.33 -7.07
C PRO A 101 -3.35 9.04 -7.53
N LEU A 102 -3.12 9.09 -8.84
CA LEU A 102 -1.83 8.90 -9.47
C LEU A 102 -1.18 7.53 -9.21
N ALA A 103 -1.94 6.56 -8.74
CA ALA A 103 -1.46 5.22 -8.43
C ALA A 103 -0.95 4.48 -9.68
N PRO A 104 -0.06 3.48 -9.50
CA PRO A 104 0.45 2.68 -10.61
C PRO A 104 -0.69 1.91 -11.30
N ASN A 105 -0.52 1.66 -12.60
CA ASN A 105 -1.38 0.76 -13.34
C ASN A 105 -0.87 -0.66 -13.18
N PHE A 106 -1.64 -1.54 -12.51
CA PHE A 106 -1.22 -2.90 -12.25
C PHE A 106 -1.13 -3.77 -13.51
N ASP A 107 -2.00 -3.54 -14.52
CA ASP A 107 -1.88 -4.21 -15.83
C ASP A 107 -0.51 -3.96 -16.48
N PHE A 108 0.07 -2.77 -16.26
CA PHE A 108 1.43 -2.46 -16.69
C PHE A 108 2.48 -3.11 -15.79
N VAL A 109 2.27 -3.07 -14.48
CA VAL A 109 3.23 -3.62 -13.49
C VAL A 109 3.39 -5.13 -13.66
N VAL A 110 2.31 -5.86 -13.88
CA VAL A 110 2.33 -7.32 -14.00
C VAL A 110 2.92 -7.79 -15.36
N LYS A 111 2.96 -6.92 -16.37
CA LYS A 111 3.40 -7.26 -17.71
C LYS A 111 4.84 -7.79 -17.71
N GLY A 112 5.00 -9.02 -18.22
CA GLY A 112 6.27 -9.76 -18.21
C GLY A 112 6.59 -10.44 -16.88
N GLN A 113 5.67 -10.39 -15.91
CA GLN A 113 5.78 -11.02 -14.59
C GLN A 113 4.54 -11.86 -14.26
N GLU A 114 3.71 -12.17 -15.26
CA GLU A 114 2.44 -12.89 -15.11
C GLU A 114 2.66 -14.28 -14.50
N VAL A 115 3.75 -14.95 -14.88
CA VAL A 115 4.12 -16.27 -14.33
C VAL A 115 4.45 -16.16 -12.85
N ASP A 116 5.21 -15.13 -12.46
CA ASP A 116 5.56 -14.91 -11.05
C ASP A 116 4.30 -14.55 -10.25
N PHE A 117 3.40 -13.72 -10.81
CA PHE A 117 2.14 -13.39 -10.16
C PHE A 117 1.26 -14.62 -9.95
N GLN A 118 1.10 -15.46 -10.98
CA GLN A 118 0.33 -16.71 -10.88
C GLN A 118 0.93 -17.67 -9.86
N THR A 119 2.26 -17.87 -9.88
CA THR A 119 2.93 -18.74 -8.90
C THR A 119 2.78 -18.22 -7.47
N GLY A 120 2.80 -16.90 -7.27
CA GLY A 120 2.52 -16.29 -5.98
C GLY A 120 1.09 -16.57 -5.50
N LEU A 121 0.11 -16.46 -6.37
CA LEU A 121 -1.29 -16.82 -6.06
C LEU A 121 -1.45 -18.31 -5.73
N ASP A 122 -0.78 -19.18 -6.49
CA ASP A 122 -0.78 -20.61 -6.23
C ASP A 122 -0.17 -20.95 -4.85
N ALA A 123 0.90 -20.21 -4.47
CA ALA A 123 1.50 -20.34 -3.14
C ALA A 123 0.54 -19.88 -2.04
N LEU A 124 -0.13 -18.73 -2.21
CA LEU A 124 -1.14 -18.24 -1.27
C LEU A 124 -2.31 -19.22 -1.14
N ALA A 125 -2.75 -19.83 -2.24
CA ALA A 125 -3.83 -20.82 -2.23
C ALA A 125 -3.50 -22.07 -1.40
N LYS A 126 -2.21 -22.38 -1.17
CA LYS A 126 -1.81 -23.47 -0.26
C LYS A 126 -1.94 -23.09 1.22
N LEU A 127 -1.98 -21.78 1.54
CA LEU A 127 -1.96 -21.30 2.92
C LEU A 127 -3.34 -21.20 3.58
N THR A 128 -4.42 -21.44 2.84
CA THR A 128 -5.80 -21.41 3.36
C THR A 128 -6.56 -22.66 2.92
N ASP A 129 -7.53 -23.09 3.72
CA ASP A 129 -8.55 -24.07 3.30
C ASP A 129 -9.74 -23.39 2.62
N GLY A 130 -9.83 -22.06 2.71
CA GLY A 130 -10.83 -21.27 2.03
C GLY A 130 -10.44 -20.90 0.60
N LYS A 131 -10.75 -19.69 0.20
CA LYS A 131 -10.52 -19.21 -1.15
C LYS A 131 -9.52 -18.08 -1.18
N VAL A 132 -8.80 -17.95 -2.30
CA VAL A 132 -8.04 -16.74 -2.64
C VAL A 132 -8.93 -15.92 -3.59
N TYR A 133 -9.30 -14.72 -3.14
CA TYR A 133 -10.05 -13.76 -3.95
C TYR A 133 -9.09 -12.75 -4.58
N VAL A 134 -9.21 -12.56 -5.87
CA VAL A 134 -8.43 -11.58 -6.63
C VAL A 134 -9.37 -10.56 -7.23
N GLY A 135 -9.40 -9.35 -6.65
CA GLY A 135 -10.14 -8.23 -7.19
C GLY A 135 -9.41 -7.63 -8.38
N ILE A 136 -10.01 -7.62 -9.54
CA ILE A 136 -9.49 -7.01 -10.76
C ILE A 136 -10.38 -5.84 -11.18
N ARG A 137 -9.77 -4.81 -11.78
CA ARG A 137 -10.55 -3.71 -12.36
C ARG A 137 -11.32 -4.22 -13.58
N LYS A 138 -12.57 -3.84 -13.71
CA LYS A 138 -13.38 -4.14 -14.91
C LYS A 138 -12.65 -3.73 -16.19
N GLY A 139 -12.52 -4.67 -17.12
CA GLY A 139 -11.77 -4.48 -18.36
C GLY A 139 -10.24 -4.59 -18.22
N SER A 140 -9.73 -5.03 -17.09
CA SER A 140 -8.31 -5.36 -16.89
C SER A 140 -7.88 -6.54 -17.78
N SER A 141 -6.63 -6.51 -18.21
CA SER A 141 -6.00 -7.61 -18.96
C SER A 141 -5.42 -8.71 -18.06
N VAL A 142 -5.47 -8.54 -16.74
CA VAL A 142 -4.97 -9.52 -15.77
C VAL A 142 -5.82 -10.79 -15.85
N SER A 143 -5.18 -11.91 -16.12
CA SER A 143 -5.81 -13.23 -16.18
C SER A 143 -5.09 -14.19 -15.26
N VAL A 144 -5.84 -14.78 -14.33
CA VAL A 144 -5.33 -15.72 -13.32
C VAL A 144 -6.18 -16.97 -13.27
N LYS A 145 -5.61 -18.07 -12.75
CA LYS A 145 -6.27 -19.37 -12.68
C LYS A 145 -6.22 -19.92 -11.26
N GLY A 146 -7.14 -20.81 -10.93
CA GLY A 146 -7.13 -21.50 -9.64
C GLY A 146 -7.53 -20.65 -8.44
N VAL A 147 -8.01 -19.41 -8.67
CA VAL A 147 -8.46 -18.46 -7.66
C VAL A 147 -9.81 -17.86 -8.05
N GLU A 148 -10.53 -17.27 -7.11
CA GLU A 148 -11.79 -16.58 -7.36
C GLU A 148 -11.51 -15.15 -7.83
N THR A 149 -11.79 -14.87 -9.09
CA THR A 149 -11.63 -13.53 -9.66
C THR A 149 -12.92 -12.73 -9.52
N VAL A 150 -12.83 -11.52 -8.97
CA VAL A 150 -13.96 -10.61 -8.79
C VAL A 150 -13.69 -9.34 -9.57
N GLU A 151 -14.58 -9.01 -10.52
CA GLU A 151 -14.51 -7.73 -11.22
C GLU A 151 -15.04 -6.61 -10.33
N VAL A 152 -14.24 -5.53 -10.20
CA VAL A 152 -14.57 -4.36 -9.39
C VAL A 152 -14.60 -3.12 -10.27
N GLU A 153 -15.63 -2.30 -10.09
CA GLU A 153 -15.81 -1.03 -10.79
C GLU A 153 -16.15 0.07 -9.77
N GLY A 154 -15.53 1.22 -9.88
CA GLY A 154 -15.82 2.36 -9.05
C GLY A 154 -14.64 3.32 -8.93
N PRO A 155 -14.89 4.52 -8.35
CA PRO A 155 -13.83 5.44 -7.98
C PRO A 155 -13.04 4.91 -6.78
N HIS A 156 -11.99 5.64 -6.37
CA HIS A 156 -11.38 5.39 -5.07
C HIS A 156 -12.44 5.53 -3.95
N PRO A 157 -12.50 4.60 -2.99
CA PRO A 157 -11.52 3.57 -2.61
C PRO A 157 -11.81 2.13 -3.12
N ALA A 158 -12.41 1.96 -4.30
CA ALA A 158 -12.78 0.64 -4.82
C ALA A 158 -11.63 -0.40 -4.83
N ALA A 159 -10.37 0.04 -4.90
CA ALA A 159 -9.21 -0.85 -4.85
C ALA A 159 -8.73 -1.15 -3.42
N ASN A 160 -9.23 -0.48 -2.39
CA ASN A 160 -8.88 -0.83 -1.03
C ASN A 160 -9.37 -2.25 -0.73
N VAL A 161 -8.49 -3.08 -0.21
CA VAL A 161 -8.83 -4.48 -0.01
C VAL A 161 -9.92 -4.66 1.06
N GLY A 162 -10.00 -3.75 2.04
CA GLY A 162 -11.08 -3.73 3.04
C GLY A 162 -12.45 -3.56 2.40
N VAL A 163 -12.57 -2.61 1.45
CA VAL A 163 -13.80 -2.41 0.68
C VAL A 163 -14.20 -3.67 -0.08
N GLN A 164 -13.23 -4.33 -0.74
CA GLN A 164 -13.50 -5.57 -1.47
C GLN A 164 -13.91 -6.72 -0.53
N ILE A 165 -13.26 -6.85 0.62
CA ILE A 165 -13.63 -7.84 1.64
C ILE A 165 -15.06 -7.62 2.11
N ASN A 166 -15.44 -6.37 2.43
CA ASN A 166 -16.78 -6.03 2.88
C ASN A 166 -17.85 -6.44 1.85
N HIS A 167 -17.60 -6.19 0.57
CA HIS A 167 -18.55 -6.54 -0.51
C HIS A 167 -18.58 -8.02 -0.85
N ILE A 168 -17.46 -8.75 -0.70
CA ILE A 168 -17.37 -10.17 -1.08
C ILE A 168 -17.78 -11.07 0.07
N LYS A 169 -17.16 -10.86 1.24
CA LYS A 169 -17.37 -11.70 2.43
C LYS A 169 -16.88 -10.95 3.68
N PRO A 170 -17.73 -10.13 4.32
CA PRO A 170 -17.41 -9.33 5.48
C PRO A 170 -16.76 -10.14 6.62
N ILE A 171 -16.00 -9.45 7.45
CA ILE A 171 -15.27 -10.07 8.57
C ILE A 171 -16.10 -9.96 9.84
N ASN A 172 -16.40 -11.09 10.47
CA ASN A 172 -17.08 -11.14 11.76
C ASN A 172 -16.07 -11.29 12.92
N LYS A 173 -16.54 -11.00 14.13
CA LYS A 173 -15.75 -11.21 15.36
C LYS A 173 -15.23 -12.65 15.44
N GLY A 174 -13.92 -12.80 15.63
CA GLY A 174 -13.24 -14.10 15.75
C GLY A 174 -12.78 -14.70 14.42
N GLU A 175 -13.12 -14.09 13.28
CA GLU A 175 -12.60 -14.48 11.98
C GLU A 175 -11.28 -13.77 11.66
N VAL A 176 -10.40 -14.46 10.95
CA VAL A 176 -9.14 -13.92 10.43
C VAL A 176 -9.10 -14.13 8.92
N VAL A 177 -8.82 -13.09 8.18
CA VAL A 177 -8.52 -13.16 6.75
C VAL A 177 -7.15 -12.55 6.48
N TRP A 178 -6.48 -13.02 5.44
CA TRP A 178 -5.19 -12.45 5.07
C TRP A 178 -5.32 -11.59 3.81
N THR A 179 -4.44 -10.60 3.73
CA THR A 179 -4.34 -9.70 2.58
C THR A 179 -2.91 -9.62 2.11
N VAL A 180 -2.70 -9.54 0.80
CA VAL A 180 -1.37 -9.39 0.21
C VAL A 180 -1.45 -8.37 -0.92
N ASN A 181 -0.51 -7.42 -0.95
CA ASN A 181 -0.40 -6.47 -2.04
C ASN A 181 0.00 -7.20 -3.34
N PRO A 182 -0.59 -6.89 -4.49
CA PRO A 182 -0.34 -7.63 -5.73
C PRO A 182 1.13 -7.55 -6.19
N ALA A 183 1.84 -6.47 -5.90
CA ALA A 183 3.29 -6.40 -6.18
C ALA A 183 4.10 -7.37 -5.29
N ASP A 184 3.65 -7.61 -4.07
CA ASP A 184 4.30 -8.55 -3.15
C ASP A 184 3.98 -10.00 -3.51
N VAL A 185 2.80 -10.27 -4.09
CA VAL A 185 2.48 -11.59 -4.69
C VAL A 185 3.49 -11.95 -5.78
N ILE A 186 3.87 -10.98 -6.63
CA ILE A 186 4.92 -11.20 -7.65
C ILE A 186 6.26 -11.56 -7.00
N VAL A 187 6.63 -10.87 -5.92
CA VAL A 187 7.88 -11.13 -5.18
C VAL A 187 7.88 -12.53 -4.57
N ILE A 188 6.76 -12.94 -3.97
CA ILE A 188 6.58 -14.31 -3.44
C ILE A 188 6.68 -15.34 -4.56
N GLY A 189 6.06 -15.11 -5.72
CA GLY A 189 6.16 -16.04 -6.84
C GLY A 189 7.58 -16.20 -7.37
N ARG A 190 8.36 -15.12 -7.40
CA ARG A 190 9.79 -15.18 -7.80
C ARG A 190 10.62 -16.07 -6.88
N LEU A 191 10.32 -16.11 -5.58
CA LEU A 191 10.98 -17.01 -4.66
C LEU A 191 10.91 -18.46 -5.15
N PHE A 192 9.74 -18.92 -5.55
CA PHE A 192 9.54 -20.30 -6.02
C PHE A 192 10.09 -20.52 -7.43
N ASN A 193 9.91 -19.56 -8.33
CA ASN A 193 10.34 -19.68 -9.73
C ASN A 193 11.85 -19.52 -9.92
N LYS A 194 12.47 -18.61 -9.15
CA LYS A 194 13.90 -18.31 -9.28
C LYS A 194 14.76 -18.90 -8.16
N GLY A 195 14.15 -19.24 -7.02
CA GLY A 195 14.86 -19.73 -5.83
C GLY A 195 15.61 -18.65 -5.05
N ILE A 196 15.29 -17.37 -5.26
CA ILE A 196 15.96 -16.24 -4.60
C ILE A 196 14.95 -15.24 -4.05
N ALA A 197 15.33 -14.50 -3.02
CA ALA A 197 14.54 -13.41 -2.45
C ALA A 197 14.82 -12.09 -3.20
N ASP A 198 14.21 -11.92 -4.38
CA ASP A 198 14.35 -10.72 -5.21
C ASP A 198 13.26 -9.70 -4.85
N PHE A 199 13.60 -8.71 -4.01
CA PHE A 199 12.72 -7.63 -3.56
C PHE A 199 12.60 -6.47 -4.56
N SER A 200 13.05 -6.62 -5.79
CA SER A 200 12.87 -5.60 -6.82
C SER A 200 11.40 -5.48 -7.22
N ARG A 201 10.96 -4.25 -7.44
CA ARG A 201 9.60 -3.92 -7.89
C ARG A 201 9.60 -2.74 -8.85
N LEU A 202 8.52 -2.57 -9.59
CA LEU A 202 8.28 -1.34 -10.35
C LEU A 202 7.69 -0.30 -9.42
N VAL A 203 8.32 0.86 -9.37
CA VAL A 203 7.89 2.04 -8.60
C VAL A 203 7.50 3.12 -9.60
N VAL A 204 6.32 3.70 -9.45
CA VAL A 204 5.90 4.85 -10.25
C VAL A 204 6.39 6.14 -9.59
N ILE A 205 7.00 7.02 -10.39
CA ILE A 205 7.34 8.39 -9.99
C ILE A 205 6.31 9.29 -10.64
N THR A 206 5.62 10.08 -9.84
CA THR A 206 4.48 10.88 -10.28
C THR A 206 4.33 12.16 -9.46
N GLY A 207 3.39 13.00 -9.86
CA GLY A 207 3.09 14.27 -9.22
C GLY A 207 3.35 15.45 -10.16
N SER A 208 2.88 16.64 -9.76
CA SER A 208 3.00 17.87 -10.58
C SER A 208 4.42 18.43 -10.63
N GLU A 209 5.23 18.14 -9.60
CA GLU A 209 6.57 18.71 -9.45
C GLU A 209 7.69 17.79 -9.99
N THR A 210 7.34 16.78 -10.79
CA THR A 210 8.31 15.92 -11.47
C THR A 210 8.46 16.31 -12.95
N THR A 211 9.71 16.35 -13.43
CA THR A 211 10.03 16.57 -14.87
C THR A 211 9.79 15.32 -15.70
N GLU A 212 10.06 14.15 -15.12
CA GLU A 212 9.90 12.84 -15.75
C GLU A 212 9.00 11.97 -14.89
N ARG A 213 7.81 11.67 -15.41
CA ARG A 213 6.85 10.75 -14.79
C ARG A 213 7.00 9.38 -15.45
N GLY A 214 6.96 8.32 -14.68
CA GLY A 214 7.03 6.97 -15.23
C GLY A 214 7.42 5.91 -14.23
N TYR A 215 7.67 4.72 -14.75
CA TYR A 215 8.03 3.57 -13.94
C TYR A 215 9.54 3.36 -13.92
N VAL A 216 10.08 3.08 -12.74
CA VAL A 216 11.47 2.68 -12.55
C VAL A 216 11.51 1.36 -11.79
N LYS A 217 12.48 0.52 -12.13
CA LYS A 217 12.75 -0.69 -11.35
C LYS A 217 13.60 -0.30 -10.16
N ALA A 218 13.13 -0.59 -8.96
CA ALA A 218 13.80 -0.26 -7.71
C ALA A 218 13.77 -1.46 -6.75
N ILE A 219 14.65 -1.46 -5.78
CA ILE A 219 14.63 -2.43 -4.67
C ILE A 219 13.89 -1.78 -3.50
N ALA A 220 13.05 -2.54 -2.81
CA ALA A 220 12.36 -2.06 -1.62
C ALA A 220 13.36 -1.49 -0.60
N GLY A 221 13.07 -0.31 -0.05
CA GLY A 221 13.96 0.37 0.88
C GLY A 221 15.13 1.13 0.24
N CYS A 222 15.17 1.31 -1.10
CA CYS A 222 16.18 2.18 -1.72
C CYS A 222 16.00 3.63 -1.27
N THR A 223 17.06 4.45 -1.37
CA THR A 223 17.00 5.88 -1.03
C THR A 223 16.07 6.63 -1.97
N ILE A 224 15.30 7.58 -1.44
CA ILE A 224 14.43 8.45 -2.24
C ILE A 224 15.25 9.22 -3.27
N ALA A 225 16.44 9.73 -2.91
CA ALA A 225 17.34 10.41 -3.81
C ALA A 225 17.62 9.60 -5.09
N SER A 226 17.86 8.29 -4.97
CA SER A 226 18.15 7.43 -6.12
C SER A 226 16.99 7.36 -7.14
N LEU A 227 15.77 7.67 -6.70
CA LEU A 227 14.58 7.66 -7.53
C LEU A 227 14.26 9.02 -8.16
N VAL A 228 14.48 10.11 -7.41
CA VAL A 228 13.99 11.44 -7.77
C VAL A 228 15.06 12.45 -8.17
N ASP A 229 16.36 12.17 -7.96
CA ASP A 229 17.42 13.09 -8.34
C ASP A 229 17.43 13.36 -9.84
N GLY A 230 17.51 14.65 -10.20
CA GLY A 230 17.40 15.13 -11.57
C GLY A 230 15.99 15.12 -12.15
N LYS A 231 14.98 14.64 -11.41
CA LYS A 231 13.59 14.54 -11.89
C LYS A 231 12.62 15.50 -11.20
N ILE A 232 13.10 16.36 -10.33
CA ILE A 232 12.28 17.35 -9.62
C ILE A 232 12.38 18.70 -10.32
N MET A 233 11.24 19.36 -10.57
CA MET A 233 11.17 20.63 -11.32
C MET A 233 11.71 21.82 -10.54
N ARG A 234 11.53 21.87 -9.23
CA ARG A 234 11.91 22.97 -8.36
C ARG A 234 13.05 22.56 -7.43
N GLY A 235 13.75 23.55 -6.87
CA GLY A 235 14.67 23.32 -5.76
C GLY A 235 13.94 22.73 -4.54
N ASN A 236 14.66 22.25 -3.56
CA ASN A 236 14.13 21.46 -2.44
C ASN A 236 13.19 22.21 -1.47
N GLU A 237 12.95 23.50 -1.66
CA GLU A 237 12.42 24.36 -0.60
C GLU A 237 10.88 24.43 -0.52
N ASP A 238 10.15 24.09 -1.60
CA ASP A 238 8.66 24.17 -1.63
C ASP A 238 8.00 22.92 -2.25
N ILE A 239 8.57 21.75 -2.02
CA ILE A 239 8.01 20.51 -2.49
C ILE A 239 7.81 19.51 -1.34
N ARG A 240 6.78 18.70 -1.50
CA ARG A 240 6.53 17.51 -0.66
C ARG A 240 6.80 16.26 -1.45
N ILE A 241 7.74 15.46 -0.99
CA ILE A 241 7.98 14.11 -1.48
C ILE A 241 7.23 13.15 -0.57
N ILE A 242 6.47 12.25 -1.18
CA ILE A 242 5.64 11.28 -0.46
C ILE A 242 6.04 9.88 -0.92
N SER A 243 6.44 9.02 0.02
CA SER A 243 6.50 7.59 -0.19
C SER A 243 5.08 7.04 -0.12
N GLY A 244 4.56 6.53 -1.24
CA GLY A 244 3.17 6.18 -1.41
C GLY A 244 2.33 7.25 -2.14
N ASN A 245 1.01 7.15 -2.00
CA ASN A 245 0.05 8.08 -2.59
C ASN A 245 -0.25 9.28 -1.67
N VAL A 246 -0.98 10.26 -2.19
CA VAL A 246 -1.30 11.50 -1.45
C VAL A 246 -2.28 11.33 -0.29
N LEU A 247 -2.97 10.18 -0.18
CA LEU A 247 -4.00 9.95 0.83
C LEU A 247 -3.41 9.22 2.06
N THR A 248 -2.63 8.19 1.83
CA THR A 248 -2.12 7.30 2.90
C THR A 248 -0.60 7.25 2.98
N GLY A 249 0.11 7.88 2.03
CA GLY A 249 1.57 7.88 1.99
C GLY A 249 2.21 8.72 3.10
N THR A 250 3.49 8.54 3.27
CA THR A 250 4.30 9.22 4.29
C THR A 250 5.19 10.28 3.66
N LYS A 251 5.19 11.51 4.21
CA LYS A 251 6.14 12.55 3.83
C LYS A 251 7.56 12.07 4.15
N VAL A 252 8.45 12.20 3.17
CA VAL A 252 9.84 11.78 3.26
C VAL A 252 10.78 12.85 2.71
N GLU A 253 12.02 12.82 3.17
CA GLU A 253 13.09 13.64 2.63
C GLU A 253 13.91 12.85 1.61
N LYS A 254 14.74 13.52 0.81
CA LYS A 254 15.60 12.84 -0.19
C LYS A 254 16.54 11.80 0.41
N ASN A 255 16.99 12.01 1.64
CA ASN A 255 17.89 11.09 2.33
C ASN A 255 17.17 9.95 3.05
N ASP A 256 15.84 9.96 3.02
CA ASP A 256 15.02 8.85 3.54
C ASP A 256 14.91 7.71 2.52
N TYR A 257 14.14 6.70 2.87
CA TYR A 257 14.02 5.46 2.12
C TYR A 257 12.58 5.22 1.68
N LEU A 258 12.44 4.54 0.54
CA LEU A 258 11.14 4.06 0.06
C LEU A 258 10.55 3.07 1.08
N GLY A 259 9.32 3.29 1.48
CA GLY A 259 8.60 2.37 2.38
C GLY A 259 8.57 0.94 1.85
N ALA A 260 8.67 -0.04 2.73
CA ALA A 260 8.78 -1.45 2.36
C ALA A 260 7.59 -1.96 1.53
N TYR A 261 6.42 -1.37 1.71
CA TYR A 261 5.18 -1.73 1.01
C TYR A 261 4.84 -0.78 -0.14
N ASP A 262 5.60 0.33 -0.30
CA ASP A 262 5.30 1.36 -1.28
C ASP A 262 5.83 0.99 -2.67
N ASN A 263 5.04 1.34 -3.67
CA ASN A 263 5.37 1.19 -5.09
C ASN A 263 5.13 2.49 -5.88
N GLN A 264 5.03 3.61 -5.15
CA GLN A 264 4.76 4.93 -5.70
C GLN A 264 5.57 5.98 -4.94
N ILE A 265 6.12 6.94 -5.67
CA ILE A 265 6.64 8.21 -5.15
C ILE A 265 5.82 9.33 -5.77
N THR A 266 5.26 10.17 -4.92
CA THR A 266 4.46 11.31 -5.35
C THR A 266 5.14 12.61 -4.94
N VAL A 267 5.33 13.53 -5.90
CA VAL A 267 5.96 14.83 -5.64
C VAL A 267 4.98 15.94 -6.00
N ILE A 268 4.58 16.72 -5.00
CA ILE A 268 3.63 17.81 -5.11
C ILE A 268 4.19 19.08 -4.45
N PRO A 269 3.63 20.29 -4.73
CA PRO A 269 3.98 21.47 -3.98
C PRO A 269 3.65 21.32 -2.49
N GLU A 270 4.55 21.78 -1.60
CA GLU A 270 4.24 21.93 -0.16
C GLU A 270 3.20 23.04 0.03
N GLY A 271 3.39 24.16 -0.65
CA GLY A 271 2.46 25.28 -0.64
C GLY A 271 2.70 26.30 0.48
N ASP A 272 3.81 26.19 1.20
CA ASP A 272 4.15 27.11 2.30
C ASP A 272 4.40 28.53 1.82
N GLU A 273 4.92 28.70 0.59
CA GLU A 273 5.20 30.02 -0.01
C GLU A 273 3.97 30.70 -0.62
N THR A 274 2.82 30.03 -0.64
CA THR A 274 1.63 30.57 -1.28
C THR A 274 0.84 31.45 -0.31
N HIS A 275 0.99 32.76 -0.42
CA HIS A 275 0.24 33.74 0.36
C HIS A 275 -0.96 34.29 -0.46
N ASP A 276 -2.10 33.67 -0.28
CA ASP A 276 -3.36 34.12 -0.88
C ASP A 276 -3.98 35.26 -0.04
N PHE A 277 -3.63 36.50 -0.33
CA PHE A 277 -4.30 37.64 0.29
C PHE A 277 -5.75 37.67 -0.17
N PHE A 278 -6.72 37.56 0.74
CA PHE A 278 -8.14 37.36 0.46
C PHE A 278 -8.46 36.11 -0.40
N GLY A 279 -7.63 35.08 -0.36
CA GLY A 279 -7.81 33.87 -1.17
C GLY A 279 -9.17 33.17 -1.01
N TRP A 280 -9.85 33.37 0.14
CA TRP A 280 -11.21 32.89 0.42
C TRP A 280 -12.29 33.66 -0.35
N ALA A 281 -12.03 34.90 -0.77
CA ALA A 281 -12.98 35.77 -1.49
C ALA A 281 -12.70 35.82 -3.00
N THR A 282 -11.59 35.19 -3.48
CA THR A 282 -11.29 35.15 -4.92
C THR A 282 -12.18 34.15 -5.63
N PRO A 283 -12.55 34.39 -6.91
CA PRO A 283 -13.37 33.45 -7.69
C PRO A 283 -12.78 32.04 -7.82
N GLY A 284 -11.46 31.89 -7.69
CA GLY A 284 -10.80 30.59 -7.63
C GLY A 284 -10.99 29.69 -8.86
N PHE A 285 -11.00 30.23 -10.08
CA PHE A 285 -11.15 29.46 -11.32
C PHE A 285 -10.10 28.36 -11.52
N GLY A 286 -8.95 28.46 -10.85
CA GLY A 286 -7.90 27.44 -10.83
C GLY A 286 -7.94 26.51 -9.61
N LYS A 287 -8.88 26.69 -8.68
CA LYS A 287 -8.92 25.93 -7.42
C LYS A 287 -9.90 24.77 -7.53
N PHE A 288 -9.41 23.57 -7.20
CA PHE A 288 -10.25 22.38 -7.10
C PHE A 288 -11.12 22.44 -5.84
N SER A 289 -12.38 22.01 -5.95
CA SER A 289 -13.30 21.91 -4.82
C SER A 289 -14.30 20.78 -5.07
N VAL A 290 -14.32 19.80 -4.18
CA VAL A 290 -15.30 18.70 -4.20
C VAL A 290 -16.72 19.21 -3.95
N SER A 291 -16.87 20.16 -3.04
CA SER A 291 -18.16 20.78 -2.68
C SER A 291 -18.62 21.89 -3.65
N HIS A 292 -17.94 22.06 -4.78
CA HIS A 292 -18.22 23.09 -5.78
C HIS A 292 -18.19 24.53 -5.22
N SER A 293 -17.41 24.78 -4.16
CA SER A 293 -17.26 26.11 -3.58
C SER A 293 -16.59 27.13 -4.53
N PHE A 294 -15.86 26.62 -5.53
CA PHE A 294 -15.25 27.44 -6.58
C PHE A 294 -15.84 27.07 -7.95
N PRO A 295 -15.96 28.02 -8.87
CA PRO A 295 -16.58 27.79 -10.17
C PRO A 295 -15.73 26.97 -11.15
N ALA A 296 -14.59 26.45 -10.72
CA ALA A 296 -13.70 25.64 -11.54
C ALA A 296 -14.38 24.41 -12.16
N TRP A 297 -15.41 23.85 -11.52
CA TRP A 297 -16.21 22.73 -12.03
C TRP A 297 -16.96 23.06 -13.34
N LEU A 298 -17.22 24.34 -13.61
CA LEU A 298 -17.82 24.80 -14.88
C LEU A 298 -16.85 24.71 -16.07
N MET A 299 -15.53 24.54 -15.81
CA MET A 299 -14.50 24.53 -16.86
C MET A 299 -14.29 23.14 -17.50
N GLY A 300 -15.17 22.19 -17.20
CA GLY A 300 -15.18 20.86 -17.81
C GLY A 300 -14.39 19.81 -17.01
N LYS A 301 -14.66 18.53 -17.32
CA LYS A 301 -14.12 17.38 -16.61
C LYS A 301 -12.64 17.08 -16.89
N ASN A 302 -12.09 17.66 -17.96
CA ASN A 302 -10.71 17.38 -18.40
C ASN A 302 -9.69 18.41 -17.89
N LYS A 303 -10.10 19.29 -17.00
CA LYS A 303 -9.20 20.29 -16.43
C LYS A 303 -8.26 19.60 -15.43
N GLU A 304 -6.96 19.76 -15.63
CA GLU A 304 -5.95 19.34 -14.69
C GLU A 304 -5.71 20.43 -13.62
N TYR A 305 -5.47 19.98 -12.39
CA TYR A 305 -5.21 20.87 -11.26
C TYR A 305 -3.88 20.50 -10.64
N VAL A 306 -3.09 21.53 -10.28
CA VAL A 306 -1.93 21.37 -9.38
C VAL A 306 -2.45 21.53 -7.96
N ILE A 307 -2.46 20.42 -7.21
CA ILE A 307 -2.94 20.39 -5.83
C ILE A 307 -1.72 20.35 -4.91
N ASP A 308 -1.65 21.30 -3.98
CA ASP A 308 -0.61 21.38 -2.95
C ASP A 308 -1.00 20.64 -1.67
N ALA A 309 -0.08 20.55 -0.71
CA ALA A 309 -0.27 19.82 0.54
C ALA A 309 -1.03 20.61 1.62
N ARG A 310 -1.51 21.81 1.32
CA ARG A 310 -2.22 22.65 2.30
C ARG A 310 -3.62 22.14 2.58
N ILE A 311 -4.04 22.26 3.83
CA ILE A 311 -5.44 22.13 4.21
C ILE A 311 -6.17 23.40 3.74
N LYS A 312 -7.03 23.27 2.72
CA LYS A 312 -7.84 24.37 2.18
C LYS A 312 -9.05 24.64 3.08
N GLY A 313 -8.82 25.00 4.31
CA GLY A 313 -9.85 25.29 5.31
C GLY A 313 -9.34 25.20 6.73
N GLY A 314 -10.19 25.49 7.70
CA GLY A 314 -9.87 25.36 9.12
C GLY A 314 -10.05 23.94 9.65
N LYS A 315 -9.27 23.56 10.64
CA LYS A 315 -9.54 22.33 11.41
C LYS A 315 -10.90 22.45 12.10
N ARG A 316 -11.76 21.48 11.90
CA ARG A 316 -13.11 21.44 12.47
C ARG A 316 -13.22 20.29 13.47
N ALA A 317 -14.03 20.49 14.50
CA ALA A 317 -14.45 19.38 15.34
C ALA A 317 -15.27 18.40 14.49
N MET A 318 -15.12 17.09 14.77
CA MET A 318 -15.95 16.09 14.14
C MET A 318 -17.40 16.23 14.63
N ILE A 319 -18.30 16.49 13.69
CA ILE A 319 -19.76 16.54 13.92
C ILE A 319 -20.43 15.48 13.05
N MET A 320 -21.64 15.10 13.44
CA MET A 320 -22.47 14.17 12.68
C MET A 320 -23.11 14.96 11.51
N SER A 321 -22.41 14.97 10.37
CA SER A 321 -22.80 15.75 9.18
C SER A 321 -23.23 14.90 8.00
N ASN A 322 -23.08 13.58 8.12
CA ASN A 322 -23.35 12.61 7.06
C ASN A 322 -22.39 12.71 5.85
N GLU A 323 -21.28 13.44 6.01
CA GLU A 323 -20.29 13.61 4.94
C GLU A 323 -19.50 12.31 4.70
N TYR A 324 -19.14 11.60 5.78
CA TYR A 324 -18.42 10.34 5.66
C TYR A 324 -19.33 9.23 5.12
N ASP A 325 -20.56 9.13 5.62
CA ASP A 325 -21.52 8.12 5.18
C ASP A 325 -21.87 8.27 3.68
N SER A 326 -21.83 9.48 3.16
CA SER A 326 -22.13 9.75 1.74
C SER A 326 -21.07 9.21 0.77
N VAL A 327 -19.84 8.97 1.24
CA VAL A 327 -18.69 8.59 0.39
C VAL A 327 -18.03 7.26 0.80
N PHE A 328 -18.42 6.70 1.93
CA PHE A 328 -17.88 5.46 2.46
C PHE A 328 -18.60 4.25 1.83
N PRO A 329 -17.92 3.42 1.02
CA PRO A 329 -18.59 2.41 0.22
C PRO A 329 -18.73 1.04 0.93
N MET A 330 -18.73 1.01 2.25
CA MET A 330 -18.90 -0.21 3.05
C MET A 330 -20.20 -0.12 3.85
N ASP A 331 -20.80 -1.27 4.16
CA ASP A 331 -22.01 -1.38 4.99
C ASP A 331 -21.67 -1.17 6.48
N ILE A 332 -21.15 -0.01 6.79
CA ILE A 332 -20.72 0.43 8.13
C ILE A 332 -21.19 1.87 8.32
N MET A 333 -21.44 2.26 9.56
CA MET A 333 -21.78 3.65 9.93
C MET A 333 -20.51 4.39 10.39
N PRO A 334 -19.70 4.98 9.48
CA PRO A 334 -18.38 5.50 9.79
C PRO A 334 -18.39 6.64 10.82
N GLU A 335 -19.36 7.54 10.80
CA GLU A 335 -19.43 8.63 11.77
C GLU A 335 -19.70 8.13 13.19
N TYR A 336 -20.56 7.13 13.35
CA TYR A 336 -20.81 6.51 14.65
C TYR A 336 -19.60 5.69 15.12
N LEU A 337 -18.96 4.95 14.23
CA LEU A 337 -17.75 4.18 14.53
C LEU A 337 -16.62 5.10 15.00
N LEU A 338 -16.35 6.20 14.28
CA LEU A 338 -15.33 7.17 14.69
C LEU A 338 -15.63 7.80 16.06
N LYS A 339 -16.91 8.09 16.37
CA LYS A 339 -17.32 8.58 17.68
C LYS A 339 -17.08 7.51 18.77
N ALA A 340 -17.36 6.24 18.50
CA ALA A 340 -17.08 5.15 19.42
C ALA A 340 -15.58 5.01 19.68
N ILE A 341 -14.74 5.13 18.65
CA ILE A 341 -13.27 5.11 18.76
C ILE A 341 -12.78 6.27 19.63
N ILE A 342 -13.25 7.49 19.40
CA ILE A 342 -12.89 8.67 20.20
C ILE A 342 -13.31 8.51 21.66
N ALA A 343 -14.46 7.89 21.91
CA ALA A 343 -14.98 7.64 23.26
C ALA A 343 -14.36 6.41 23.94
N PHE A 344 -13.52 5.62 23.25
CA PHE A 344 -13.00 4.33 23.71
C PHE A 344 -14.09 3.34 24.13
N ASP A 345 -15.26 3.38 23.47
CA ASP A 345 -16.38 2.50 23.72
C ASP A 345 -16.24 1.22 22.88
N ILE A 346 -15.58 0.20 23.47
CA ILE A 346 -15.22 -1.04 22.77
C ILE A 346 -16.46 -1.80 22.28
N ASP A 347 -17.50 -1.88 23.10
CA ASP A 347 -18.73 -2.59 22.75
C ASP A 347 -19.41 -1.96 21.53
N LYS A 348 -19.42 -0.61 21.46
CA LYS A 348 -19.93 0.09 20.29
C LYS A 348 -19.03 -0.06 19.07
N MET A 349 -17.70 -0.03 19.25
CA MET A 349 -16.77 -0.28 18.14
C MET A 349 -17.05 -1.65 17.50
N GLU A 350 -17.19 -2.70 18.32
CA GLU A 350 -17.49 -4.05 17.84
C GLU A 350 -18.85 -4.12 17.12
N ASN A 351 -19.88 -3.51 17.69
CA ASN A 351 -21.22 -3.49 17.10
C ASN A 351 -21.31 -2.67 15.80
N LEU A 352 -20.38 -1.73 15.59
CA LEU A 352 -20.33 -0.84 14.45
C LEU A 352 -19.31 -1.27 13.37
N GLY A 353 -18.71 -2.47 13.50
CA GLY A 353 -17.89 -3.04 12.45
C GLY A 353 -16.39 -2.68 12.50
N ILE A 354 -15.82 -2.40 13.69
CA ILE A 354 -14.38 -2.10 13.84
C ILE A 354 -13.45 -3.17 13.25
N TYR A 355 -13.90 -4.43 13.19
CA TYR A 355 -13.11 -5.53 12.64
C TYR A 355 -12.97 -5.49 11.11
N GLU A 356 -13.81 -4.72 10.43
CA GLU A 356 -13.84 -4.65 8.97
C GLU A 356 -12.96 -3.51 8.41
N VAL A 357 -12.61 -2.54 9.24
CA VAL A 357 -11.87 -1.36 8.82
C VAL A 357 -10.39 -1.43 9.17
N ALA A 358 -9.58 -0.73 8.40
CA ALA A 358 -8.17 -0.48 8.64
C ALA A 358 -7.82 0.98 8.32
N PRO A 359 -6.58 1.42 8.62
CA PRO A 359 -6.18 2.81 8.39
C PRO A 359 -6.27 3.30 6.94
N GLU A 360 -6.40 2.41 5.97
CA GLU A 360 -6.53 2.76 4.55
C GLU A 360 -7.98 3.02 4.10
N ASP A 361 -8.98 2.56 4.88
CA ASP A 361 -10.41 2.57 4.53
C ASP A 361 -11.15 3.87 4.95
#